data_49170314e3e7784479d69c64261e65be
#
_entry.id   49170314e3e7784479d69c64261e65be
#
_cell.length_a   1.000
_cell.length_b   1.000
_cell.length_c   1.000
_cell.angle_alpha   90.00
_cell.angle_beta   90.00
_cell.angle_gamma   90.00
#
_symmetry.space_group_name_H-M   'P 1'
#
loop_
_entity.id
_entity.type
_entity.pdbx_description
1 polymer ?
#
loop_
_entity_poly.entity_id
_entity_poly.type
_entity_poly.pdbx_seq_one_letter_code
_entity_poly.pdbx_strand_id
1 'polypeptide(L)'
;MLRFVNKRWAIRLAIVMLMFVSLGITRAAELDPKAIAIQLPKDIKWTVNAAAGSEVAVLVGDPAKPGLYVVLQKWLPHHNSRPHFHPNDRFITVISGTWWVNTGPKYDLEGMKPIPAGSFVTHYGGQIHYDGAKDGETVLQIVGMGPATNTPAETK
;
A
#
# COMPACT_ATOMS: atom_id res chain seq x y z
N MET A 1 79.38 29.81 15.58
CA MET A 1 78.93 28.43 15.33
C MET A 1 77.48 28.49 14.93
N LEU A 2 77.22 28.70 13.61
CA LEU A 2 75.82 28.80 13.08
C LEU A 2 75.34 27.40 12.64
N ARG A 3 74.24 26.94 13.25
CA ARG A 3 73.56 25.69 12.84
C ARG A 3 72.64 25.98 11.64
N PHE A 4 72.95 25.37 10.51
CA PHE A 4 72.09 25.33 9.34
C PHE A 4 70.84 24.45 9.64
N VAL A 5 69.65 25.08 9.72
CA VAL A 5 68.37 24.35 9.79
C VAL A 5 67.97 23.90 8.38
N ASN A 6 67.81 22.62 8.24
CA ASN A 6 67.63 21.92 6.96
C ASN A 6 66.24 22.21 6.36
N LYS A 7 66.19 23.02 5.30
CA LYS A 7 64.96 23.46 4.59
C LYS A 7 64.14 22.32 3.90
N ARG A 8 64.59 21.10 4.05
CA ARG A 8 63.97 19.96 3.35
C ARG A 8 62.69 19.39 4.05
N TRP A 9 62.38 19.80 5.26
CA TRP A 9 61.21 19.32 6.00
C TRP A 9 59.96 20.15 5.78
N ALA A 10 60.07 21.39 5.33
CA ALA A 10 58.94 22.29 5.12
C ALA A 10 58.14 21.98 3.82
N ILE A 11 58.76 21.29 2.86
CA ILE A 11 58.09 20.97 1.56
C ILE A 11 57.27 19.69 1.62
N ARG A 12 57.50 18.81 2.59
CA ARG A 12 56.72 17.54 2.73
C ARG A 12 55.39 17.68 3.45
N LEU A 13 55.17 18.77 4.18
CA LEU A 13 53.87 19.01 4.86
C LEU A 13 52.82 19.73 3.98
N ALA A 14 53.23 20.34 2.86
CA ALA A 14 52.31 21.07 1.99
C ALA A 14 51.59 20.21 0.94
N ILE A 15 52.00 18.93 0.75
CA ILE A 15 51.43 18.04 -0.27
C ILE A 15 50.33 17.13 0.30
N VAL A 16 50.18 17.01 1.62
CA VAL A 16 49.19 16.15 2.27
C VAL A 16 47.82 16.85 2.42
N MET A 17 47.70 18.12 2.15
CA MET A 17 46.48 18.91 2.44
C MET A 17 45.64 19.29 1.22
N LEU A 18 45.78 18.59 0.09
CA LEU A 18 44.94 18.86 -1.12
C LEU A 18 44.32 17.62 -1.76
N MET A 19 44.01 16.59 -0.97
CA MET A 19 43.02 15.62 -1.35
C MET A 19 41.69 15.95 -0.67
N PHE A 20 41.10 17.09 -0.98
CA PHE A 20 39.67 17.25 -0.85
C PHE A 20 39.04 16.30 -1.86
N VAL A 21 38.71 15.10 -1.40
CA VAL A 21 37.74 14.25 -2.05
C VAL A 21 36.47 15.09 -2.13
N SER A 22 36.22 15.69 -3.28
CA SER A 22 34.91 16.19 -3.63
C SER A 22 33.98 14.96 -3.68
N LEU A 23 33.37 14.63 -2.55
CA LEU A 23 32.17 13.78 -2.55
C LEU A 23 31.15 14.53 -3.41
N GLY A 24 31.17 14.24 -4.69
CA GLY A 24 30.10 14.66 -5.58
C GLY A 24 28.83 14.11 -5.00
N ILE A 25 27.98 14.98 -4.45
CA ILE A 25 26.59 14.64 -4.13
C ILE A 25 25.97 14.30 -5.48
N THR A 26 25.95 13.01 -5.84
CA THR A 26 25.20 12.53 -6.99
C THR A 26 23.74 12.75 -6.65
N ARG A 27 23.22 13.91 -7.07
CA ARG A 27 21.78 14.16 -7.04
C ARG A 27 21.15 13.11 -7.96
N ALA A 28 20.31 12.25 -7.40
CA ALA A 28 19.52 11.32 -8.22
C ALA A 28 18.79 12.11 -9.30
N ALA A 29 18.81 11.61 -10.53
CA ALA A 29 18.10 12.23 -11.64
C ALA A 29 16.59 12.33 -11.28
N GLU A 30 16.01 13.49 -11.54
CA GLU A 30 14.58 13.69 -11.35
C GLU A 30 13.83 12.84 -12.39
N LEU A 31 12.80 12.11 -11.94
CA LEU A 31 11.99 11.28 -12.82
C LEU A 31 11.10 12.16 -13.72
N ASP A 32 10.96 11.78 -14.98
CA ASP A 32 10.05 12.45 -15.91
C ASP A 32 8.58 12.20 -15.48
N PRO A 33 7.82 13.23 -15.06
CA PRO A 33 6.44 13.06 -14.63
C PRO A 33 5.48 12.68 -15.77
N LYS A 34 5.91 12.76 -17.03
CA LYS A 34 5.15 12.25 -18.18
C LYS A 34 5.31 10.74 -18.37
N ALA A 35 6.38 10.17 -17.85
CA ALA A 35 6.67 8.74 -17.94
C ALA A 35 6.21 7.98 -16.69
N ILE A 36 6.28 8.61 -15.50
CA ILE A 36 6.02 7.95 -14.23
C ILE A 36 5.23 8.90 -13.30
N ALA A 37 4.06 8.43 -12.82
CA ALA A 37 3.35 9.05 -11.72
C ALA A 37 3.62 8.27 -10.43
N ILE A 38 3.99 8.98 -9.37
CA ILE A 38 4.28 8.37 -8.06
C ILE A 38 3.29 8.92 -7.03
N GLN A 39 2.70 8.02 -6.26
CA GLN A 39 1.89 8.34 -5.10
C GLN A 39 2.53 7.68 -3.87
N LEU A 40 3.16 8.48 -3.02
CA LEU A 40 3.81 7.96 -1.82
C LEU A 40 2.76 7.69 -0.72
N PRO A 41 3.05 6.81 0.26
CA PRO A 41 2.10 6.48 1.33
C PRO A 41 1.53 7.71 2.07
N LYS A 42 2.36 8.74 2.28
CA LYS A 42 1.95 10.01 2.93
C LYS A 42 0.98 10.86 2.08
N ASP A 43 0.93 10.62 0.77
CA ASP A 43 0.13 11.38 -0.19
C ASP A 43 -1.21 10.70 -0.49
N ILE A 44 -1.39 9.45 -0.04
CA ILE A 44 -2.63 8.69 -0.19
C ILE A 44 -3.74 9.35 0.64
N LYS A 45 -4.86 9.64 -0.03
CA LYS A 45 -6.04 10.26 0.59
C LYS A 45 -7.05 9.19 0.97
N TRP A 46 -7.18 8.94 2.26
CA TRP A 46 -8.13 7.98 2.80
C TRP A 46 -9.48 8.65 3.08
N THR A 47 -10.55 7.96 2.68
CA THR A 47 -11.93 8.30 3.03
C THR A 47 -12.41 7.32 4.09
N VAL A 48 -12.79 7.84 5.25
CA VAL A 48 -13.21 7.03 6.40
C VAL A 48 -14.70 6.68 6.26
N ASN A 49 -15.02 5.40 6.42
CA ASN A 49 -16.37 4.90 6.66
C ASN A 49 -16.46 4.42 8.12
N ALA A 50 -16.75 5.33 9.02
CA ALA A 50 -16.80 5.03 10.45
C ALA A 50 -17.84 3.97 10.80
N ALA A 51 -18.98 3.93 10.10
CA ALA A 51 -20.05 2.96 10.35
C ALA A 51 -19.64 1.53 9.99
N ALA A 52 -18.77 1.37 8.98
CA ALA A 52 -18.22 0.07 8.59
C ALA A 52 -16.90 -0.28 9.30
N GLY A 53 -16.28 0.68 10.00
CA GLY A 53 -14.93 0.53 10.55
C GLY A 53 -13.89 0.29 9.47
N SER A 54 -13.98 1.04 8.38
CA SER A 54 -13.11 0.88 7.23
C SER A 54 -12.70 2.21 6.62
N GLU A 55 -11.62 2.19 5.85
CA GLU A 55 -11.12 3.33 5.08
C GLU A 55 -10.85 2.90 3.65
N VAL A 56 -11.12 3.76 2.69
CA VAL A 56 -10.87 3.51 1.26
C VAL A 56 -10.06 4.66 0.68
N ALA A 57 -9.07 4.34 -0.14
CA ALA A 57 -8.35 5.30 -0.96
C ALA A 57 -8.42 4.91 -2.44
N VAL A 58 -8.90 5.79 -3.29
CA VAL A 58 -8.92 5.58 -4.74
C VAL A 58 -7.56 5.97 -5.32
N LEU A 59 -6.89 5.00 -5.95
CA LEU A 59 -5.59 5.21 -6.60
C LEU A 59 -5.75 5.45 -8.12
N VAL A 60 -6.69 4.74 -8.76
CA VAL A 60 -6.97 4.85 -10.20
C VAL A 60 -8.47 4.73 -10.43
N GLY A 61 -9.00 5.51 -11.38
CA GLY A 61 -10.38 5.44 -11.83
C GLY A 61 -11.40 5.94 -10.82
N ASP A 62 -12.61 5.44 -10.95
CA ASP A 62 -13.74 5.73 -10.04
C ASP A 62 -14.56 4.46 -9.87
N PRO A 63 -14.57 3.84 -8.67
CA PRO A 63 -15.29 2.58 -8.46
C PRO A 63 -16.82 2.71 -8.62
N ALA A 64 -17.36 3.94 -8.62
CA ALA A 64 -18.81 4.15 -8.84
C ALA A 64 -19.20 4.21 -10.32
N LYS A 65 -18.24 4.27 -11.24
CA LYS A 65 -18.46 4.42 -12.69
C LYS A 65 -17.98 3.20 -13.47
N PRO A 66 -18.47 2.99 -14.70
CA PRO A 66 -17.89 2.00 -15.60
C PRO A 66 -16.41 2.26 -15.89
N GLY A 67 -15.60 1.21 -15.93
CA GLY A 67 -14.18 1.26 -16.21
C GLY A 67 -13.30 0.65 -15.11
N LEU A 68 -12.01 0.60 -15.39
CA LEU A 68 -11.01 0.10 -14.43
C LEU A 68 -10.94 1.01 -13.20
N TYR A 69 -10.88 0.41 -12.03
CA TYR A 69 -10.51 1.08 -10.80
C TYR A 69 -9.45 0.31 -10.02
N VAL A 70 -8.65 1.05 -9.27
CA VAL A 70 -7.73 0.51 -8.26
C VAL A 70 -7.96 1.28 -6.96
N VAL A 71 -8.25 0.55 -5.89
CA VAL A 71 -8.42 1.14 -4.56
C VAL A 71 -7.57 0.41 -3.53
N LEU A 72 -7.23 1.12 -2.46
CA LEU A 72 -6.84 0.49 -1.20
C LEU A 72 -8.06 0.44 -0.29
N GLN A 73 -8.25 -0.70 0.35
CA GLN A 73 -9.25 -0.91 1.40
C GLN A 73 -8.52 -1.23 2.69
N LYS A 74 -8.82 -0.51 3.75
CA LYS A 74 -8.35 -0.81 5.10
C LYS A 74 -9.53 -1.24 5.95
N TRP A 75 -9.40 -2.35 6.66
CA TRP A 75 -10.28 -2.77 7.73
C TRP A 75 -9.62 -2.48 9.07
N LEU A 76 -10.33 -1.80 9.96
CA LEU A 76 -9.92 -1.60 11.33
C LEU A 76 -10.15 -2.88 12.16
N PRO A 77 -9.43 -3.08 13.28
CA PRO A 77 -9.62 -4.25 14.14
C PRO A 77 -11.09 -4.43 14.55
N HIS A 78 -11.54 -5.69 14.56
CA HIS A 78 -12.90 -6.11 14.94
C HIS A 78 -14.04 -5.58 14.03
N HIS A 79 -13.72 -5.14 12.81
CA HIS A 79 -14.71 -4.70 11.83
C HIS A 79 -14.71 -5.58 10.60
N ASN A 80 -15.89 -5.78 10.05
CA ASN A 80 -16.12 -6.64 8.89
C ASN A 80 -17.41 -6.26 8.16
N SER A 81 -17.52 -6.68 6.89
CA SER A 81 -18.75 -6.59 6.13
C SER A 81 -19.73 -7.67 6.54
N ARG A 82 -21.01 -7.48 6.17
CA ARG A 82 -22.04 -8.52 6.20
C ARG A 82 -22.07 -9.24 4.84
N PRO A 83 -22.67 -10.45 4.74
CA PRO A 83 -22.81 -11.17 3.48
C PRO A 83 -23.37 -10.30 2.36
N HIS A 84 -22.62 -10.20 1.27
CA HIS A 84 -22.94 -9.38 0.11
C HIS A 84 -22.25 -9.93 -1.14
N PHE A 85 -22.57 -9.38 -2.30
CA PHE A 85 -21.86 -9.63 -3.55
C PHE A 85 -21.66 -8.34 -4.36
N HIS A 86 -20.74 -8.41 -5.31
CA HIS A 86 -20.48 -7.37 -6.30
C HIS A 86 -20.81 -7.90 -7.71
N PRO A 87 -21.17 -7.04 -8.67
CA PRO A 87 -21.56 -7.49 -10.01
C PRO A 87 -20.39 -8.08 -10.81
N ASN A 88 -19.17 -7.58 -10.60
CA ASN A 88 -17.98 -7.91 -11.37
C ASN A 88 -16.93 -8.58 -10.49
N ASP A 89 -16.02 -9.32 -11.13
CA ASP A 89 -14.85 -9.87 -10.46
C ASP A 89 -13.95 -8.76 -9.89
N ARG A 90 -13.36 -9.06 -8.73
CA ARG A 90 -12.37 -8.21 -8.08
C ARG A 90 -11.11 -9.01 -7.77
N PHE A 91 -9.97 -8.45 -8.09
CA PHE A 91 -8.65 -9.01 -7.88
C PHE A 91 -8.00 -8.31 -6.69
N ILE A 92 -7.70 -9.08 -5.66
CA ILE A 92 -7.36 -8.54 -4.35
C ILE A 92 -5.98 -9.04 -3.94
N THR A 93 -5.10 -8.12 -3.57
CA THR A 93 -3.81 -8.44 -2.95
C THR A 93 -3.83 -7.97 -1.51
N VAL A 94 -3.50 -8.85 -0.57
CA VAL A 94 -3.32 -8.47 0.84
C VAL A 94 -1.97 -7.80 0.99
N ILE A 95 -1.97 -6.47 1.26
CA ILE A 95 -0.75 -5.65 1.40
C ILE A 95 -0.13 -5.84 2.77
N SER A 96 -0.96 -5.78 3.83
CA SER A 96 -0.50 -5.91 5.21
C SER A 96 -1.56 -6.51 6.12
N GLY A 97 -1.15 -7.05 7.26
CA GLY A 97 -2.02 -7.67 8.25
C GLY A 97 -2.53 -9.06 7.82
N THR A 98 -3.60 -9.48 8.46
CA THR A 98 -4.33 -10.72 8.15
C THR A 98 -5.76 -10.36 7.81
N TRP A 99 -6.14 -10.63 6.57
CA TRP A 99 -7.49 -10.45 6.10
C TRP A 99 -8.32 -11.71 6.40
N TRP A 100 -9.50 -11.54 6.98
CA TRP A 100 -10.39 -12.62 7.31
C TRP A 100 -11.56 -12.64 6.35
N VAL A 101 -11.87 -13.82 5.77
CA VAL A 101 -12.90 -13.99 4.73
C VAL A 101 -13.77 -15.19 5.02
N ASN A 102 -15.02 -15.12 4.56
CA ASN A 102 -15.93 -16.26 4.49
C ASN A 102 -16.90 -16.09 3.30
N THR A 103 -17.64 -17.12 2.97
CA THR A 103 -18.54 -17.18 1.82
C THR A 103 -19.94 -17.64 2.21
N GLY A 104 -20.91 -17.40 1.33
CA GLY A 104 -22.30 -17.78 1.52
C GLY A 104 -23.13 -16.74 2.29
N PRO A 105 -24.45 -16.96 2.33
CA PRO A 105 -25.40 -15.96 2.86
C PRO A 105 -25.53 -15.98 4.38
N LYS A 106 -25.07 -17.04 5.05
CA LYS A 106 -25.11 -17.13 6.52
C LYS A 106 -23.91 -16.43 7.12
N TYR A 107 -24.15 -15.44 7.96
CA TYR A 107 -23.08 -14.72 8.65
C TYR A 107 -22.49 -15.56 9.79
N ASP A 108 -21.22 -15.92 9.68
CA ASP A 108 -20.47 -16.75 10.63
C ASP A 108 -19.05 -16.21 10.80
N LEU A 109 -18.84 -15.44 11.85
CA LEU A 109 -17.52 -14.85 12.15
C LEU A 109 -16.49 -15.87 12.60
N GLU A 110 -16.91 -16.92 13.31
CA GLU A 110 -16.00 -17.96 13.80
C GLU A 110 -15.47 -18.81 12.64
N GLY A 111 -16.32 -19.02 11.63
CA GLY A 111 -15.95 -19.75 10.41
C GLY A 111 -15.05 -19.00 9.45
N MET A 112 -14.76 -17.71 9.65
CA MET A 112 -13.87 -16.94 8.78
C MET A 112 -12.47 -17.53 8.72
N LYS A 113 -11.86 -17.48 7.52
CA LYS A 113 -10.52 -18.01 7.25
C LYS A 113 -9.49 -16.88 7.16
N PRO A 114 -8.31 -17.02 7.78
CA PRO A 114 -7.26 -16.03 7.69
C PRO A 114 -6.52 -16.11 6.35
N ILE A 115 -6.32 -14.96 5.73
CA ILE A 115 -5.56 -14.76 4.50
C ILE A 115 -4.40 -13.79 4.83
N PRO A 116 -3.14 -14.25 4.87
CA PRO A 116 -2.01 -13.42 5.26
C PRO A 116 -1.58 -12.45 4.17
N ALA A 117 -0.80 -11.43 4.56
CA ALA A 117 -0.14 -10.51 3.63
C ALA A 117 0.67 -11.26 2.56
N GLY A 118 0.67 -10.72 1.33
CA GLY A 118 1.26 -11.34 0.14
C GLY A 118 0.33 -12.30 -0.61
N SER A 119 -0.84 -12.61 -0.05
CA SER A 119 -1.84 -13.45 -0.73
C SER A 119 -2.54 -12.70 -1.86
N PHE A 120 -2.93 -13.45 -2.90
CA PHE A 120 -3.80 -12.99 -3.98
C PHE A 120 -5.12 -13.76 -3.94
N VAL A 121 -6.23 -13.05 -4.05
CA VAL A 121 -7.59 -13.61 -3.97
C VAL A 121 -8.46 -13.02 -5.08
N THR A 122 -9.32 -13.83 -5.68
CA THR A 122 -10.36 -13.38 -6.59
C THR A 122 -11.73 -13.49 -5.91
N HIS A 123 -12.44 -12.37 -5.78
CA HIS A 123 -13.86 -12.37 -5.53
C HIS A 123 -14.60 -12.42 -6.86
N TYR A 124 -15.26 -13.52 -7.14
CA TYR A 124 -16.03 -13.68 -8.38
C TYR A 124 -17.33 -12.88 -8.34
N GLY A 125 -17.65 -12.25 -9.46
CA GLY A 125 -18.90 -11.50 -9.63
C GLY A 125 -20.13 -12.33 -9.30
N GLY A 126 -21.10 -11.73 -8.59
CA GLY A 126 -22.34 -12.39 -8.16
C GLY A 126 -22.18 -13.41 -7.04
N GLN A 127 -20.97 -13.71 -6.57
CA GLN A 127 -20.75 -14.69 -5.51
C GLN A 127 -20.74 -14.03 -4.13
N ILE A 128 -21.51 -14.62 -3.19
CA ILE A 128 -21.69 -14.08 -1.85
C ILE A 128 -20.45 -14.33 -1.00
N HIS A 129 -19.94 -13.25 -0.40
CA HIS A 129 -18.83 -13.27 0.54
C HIS A 129 -19.01 -12.20 1.62
N TYR A 130 -18.17 -12.27 2.64
CA TYR A 130 -17.96 -11.22 3.64
C TYR A 130 -16.54 -11.31 4.19
N ASP A 131 -16.02 -10.17 4.64
CA ASP A 131 -14.62 -10.02 4.93
C ASP A 131 -14.37 -8.90 5.94
N GLY A 132 -13.18 -8.91 6.54
CA GLY A 132 -12.81 -7.89 7.50
C GLY A 132 -11.49 -8.17 8.22
N ALA A 133 -11.36 -7.61 9.42
CA ALA A 133 -10.22 -7.81 10.30
C ALA A 133 -10.67 -8.28 11.69
N LYS A 134 -9.88 -9.17 12.33
CA LYS A 134 -10.04 -9.56 13.73
C LYS A 134 -9.18 -8.65 14.63
N ASP A 135 -8.05 -9.14 15.12
CA ASP A 135 -7.28 -8.48 16.16
C ASP A 135 -6.40 -7.31 15.69
N GLY A 136 -6.06 -7.27 14.40
CA GLY A 136 -5.21 -6.24 13.80
C GLY A 136 -5.82 -5.66 12.52
N GLU A 137 -5.44 -4.44 12.17
CA GLU A 137 -5.84 -3.87 10.87
C GLU A 137 -5.28 -4.68 9.70
N THR A 138 -5.99 -4.65 8.58
CA THR A 138 -5.51 -5.18 7.31
C THR A 138 -5.68 -4.17 6.20
N VAL A 139 -4.72 -4.15 5.28
CA VAL A 139 -4.77 -3.32 4.07
C VAL A 139 -4.75 -4.20 2.84
N LEU A 140 -5.68 -3.96 1.96
CA LEU A 140 -5.87 -4.66 0.70
C LEU A 140 -5.70 -3.69 -0.46
N GLN A 141 -5.14 -4.18 -1.59
CA GLN A 141 -5.31 -3.53 -2.88
C GLN A 141 -6.37 -4.30 -3.65
N ILE A 142 -7.37 -3.58 -4.17
CA ILE A 142 -8.45 -4.15 -4.97
C ILE A 142 -8.41 -3.53 -6.36
N VAL A 143 -8.38 -4.39 -7.38
CA VAL A 143 -8.50 -4.03 -8.79
C VAL A 143 -9.79 -4.63 -9.33
N GLY A 144 -10.59 -3.85 -10.05
CA GLY A 144 -11.83 -4.33 -10.64
C GLY A 144 -12.36 -3.44 -11.74
N MET A 145 -13.48 -3.86 -12.31
CA MET A 145 -14.25 -3.06 -13.26
C MET A 145 -15.49 -2.52 -12.55
N GLY A 146 -15.66 -1.20 -12.59
CA GLY A 146 -16.83 -0.55 -12.03
C GLY A 146 -18.08 -0.64 -12.94
N PRO A 147 -19.28 -0.36 -12.39
CA PRO A 147 -19.52 0.10 -11.02
C PRO A 147 -19.37 -1.02 -9.98
N ALA A 148 -18.69 -0.73 -8.89
CA ALA A 148 -18.44 -1.66 -7.79
C ALA A 148 -19.52 -1.53 -6.72
N THR A 149 -20.77 -1.81 -7.11
CA THR A 149 -21.91 -1.79 -6.17
C THR A 149 -21.81 -2.96 -5.19
N ASN A 150 -22.34 -2.75 -4.00
CA ASN A 150 -22.46 -3.76 -2.96
C ASN A 150 -23.94 -4.12 -2.81
N THR A 151 -24.28 -5.40 -3.01
CA THR A 151 -25.66 -5.90 -2.88
C THR A 151 -25.73 -6.81 -1.64
N PRO A 152 -26.49 -6.42 -0.59
CA PRO A 152 -26.69 -7.27 0.59
C PRO A 152 -27.32 -8.62 0.22
N ALA A 153 -26.84 -9.69 0.84
CA ALA A 153 -27.29 -11.06 0.54
C ALA A 153 -27.35 -11.96 1.80
N GLU A 154 -27.39 -11.34 2.98
CA GLU A 154 -27.49 -12.08 4.22
C GLU A 154 -28.88 -12.72 4.38
N THR A 155 -28.88 -14.00 4.77
CA THR A 155 -30.10 -14.70 5.20
C THR A 155 -30.17 -14.75 6.74
N LYS A 156 -31.39 -14.73 7.25
CA LYS A 156 -31.63 -14.88 8.69
C LYS A 156 -31.37 -16.31 9.15
#